data_57acb6b3ad5cf974d141703ad59344c6
#
_entry.id   57acb6b3ad5cf974d141703ad59344c6
#
_cell.length_a   1.000
_cell.length_b   1.000
_cell.length_c   1.000
_cell.angle_alpha   90.00
_cell.angle_beta   90.00
_cell.angle_gamma   90.00
#
_symmetry.space_group_name_H-M   'P 1'
#
loop_
_entity.id
_entity.type
_entity.pdbx_description
1 polymer ?
#
loop_
_entity_poly.entity_id
_entity_poly.type
_entity_poly.pdbx_seq_one_letter_code
_entity_poly.pdbx_strand_id
1 'polypeptide(L)'
;MAALKLSLIQKYKLEYSYTYVYSTGFLSPACPEQGARALLLTRREEAPGAYTVLVLSETGIQEIKLGEDFLDRENDPVLFSFGNGFGVIKAKKEIFYFTGDFSSLEIISIKNSLLPFRKVLPENARQRHFQTVSDGSLIPVCFEKEVYYGLSRCFALLDFDPVKKEAKWKCFSEMEKNAFTHHNERTKDAPKIDSLKMEEGELYAFTSGESTGSVNKWGMDYYALAKISSEGKVKEKLLESEQLKAGGKKSGVNGTFTHSDYLIITPLFNNDDWKGKQKLFSLRTKEYLDIAMPRGMTKHSLHNICGELCLTALYDRGLKEIGLCKIETIPEPSILKAVQN
;
A
#
# COMPACT_ATOMS: atom_id res chain seq x y z
N MET A 1 17.05 -13.49 -14.74
CA MET A 1 15.84 -13.22 -13.95
C MET A 1 14.79 -12.69 -14.90
N ALA A 2 13.57 -13.16 -14.80
CA ALA A 2 12.49 -12.70 -15.66
C ALA A 2 12.14 -11.24 -15.31
N ALA A 3 11.81 -10.43 -16.31
CA ALA A 3 11.52 -9.01 -16.11
C ALA A 3 10.12 -8.65 -16.60
N LEU A 4 9.36 -7.94 -15.77
CA LEU A 4 8.13 -7.28 -16.18
C LEU A 4 8.48 -6.08 -17.06
N LYS A 5 8.13 -6.11 -18.33
CA LYS A 5 8.42 -5.03 -19.26
C LYS A 5 7.23 -4.07 -19.38
N LEU A 6 7.49 -2.79 -19.19
CA LEU A 6 6.49 -1.74 -19.23
C LEU A 6 6.65 -0.88 -20.48
N SER A 7 5.51 -0.41 -21.04
CA SER A 7 5.44 0.64 -22.05
C SER A 7 4.66 1.84 -21.50
N LEU A 8 5.06 3.03 -21.92
CA LEU A 8 4.41 4.28 -21.52
C LEU A 8 3.11 4.48 -22.30
N ILE A 9 1.99 4.66 -21.60
CA ILE A 9 0.73 5.14 -22.16
C ILE A 9 0.74 6.67 -22.14
N GLN A 10 0.89 7.25 -20.95
CA GLN A 10 0.80 8.69 -20.73
C GLN A 10 1.77 9.15 -19.65
N LYS A 11 2.37 10.32 -19.83
CA LYS A 11 3.19 11.00 -18.85
C LYS A 11 2.54 12.32 -18.46
N TYR A 12 2.38 12.54 -17.17
CA TYR A 12 1.82 13.75 -16.60
C TYR A 12 2.91 14.53 -15.91
N LYS A 13 3.13 15.78 -16.34
CA LYS A 13 3.90 16.75 -15.60
C LYS A 13 2.98 17.48 -14.66
N LEU A 14 3.36 17.59 -13.40
CA LEU A 14 2.56 18.27 -12.40
C LEU A 14 2.86 19.77 -12.42
N GLU A 15 1.81 20.58 -12.46
CA GLU A 15 1.93 22.04 -12.41
C GLU A 15 2.26 22.55 -11.02
N TYR A 16 1.90 21.77 -10.01
CA TYR A 16 2.11 22.08 -8.59
C TYR A 16 3.14 21.15 -7.97
N SER A 17 3.82 21.64 -6.95
CA SER A 17 4.67 20.80 -6.11
C SER A 17 3.82 20.00 -5.15
N TYR A 18 3.99 18.68 -5.18
CA TYR A 18 3.39 17.73 -4.25
C TYR A 18 4.48 17.02 -3.47
N THR A 19 4.18 16.60 -2.24
CA THR A 19 5.18 15.94 -1.38
C THR A 19 5.48 14.53 -1.86
N TYR A 20 4.63 13.59 -1.48
CA TYR A 20 4.79 12.16 -1.76
C TYR A 20 3.48 11.56 -2.24
N VAL A 21 3.56 10.38 -2.83
CA VAL A 21 2.40 9.50 -3.01
C VAL A 21 2.21 8.73 -1.72
N TYR A 22 1.15 9.02 -0.99
CA TYR A 22 0.82 8.35 0.27
C TYR A 22 0.11 7.02 0.05
N SER A 23 -0.80 6.97 -0.92
CA SER A 23 -1.56 5.79 -1.27
C SER A 23 -2.02 5.87 -2.72
N THR A 24 -2.26 4.73 -3.34
CA THR A 24 -2.69 4.62 -4.73
C THR A 24 -3.86 3.66 -4.88
N GLY A 25 -4.66 3.84 -5.92
CA GLY A 25 -5.76 2.97 -6.27
C GLY A 25 -5.98 2.90 -7.77
N PHE A 26 -6.87 2.03 -8.18
CA PHE A 26 -7.39 1.96 -9.54
C PHE A 26 -8.90 1.84 -9.47
N LEU A 27 -9.57 2.44 -10.45
CA LEU A 27 -11.01 2.34 -10.62
C LEU A 27 -11.33 1.49 -11.83
N SER A 28 -12.24 0.57 -11.67
CA SER A 28 -12.86 -0.08 -12.80
C SER A 28 -13.64 0.95 -13.62
N PRO A 29 -13.59 0.92 -14.96
CA PRO A 29 -14.39 1.83 -15.75
C PRO A 29 -15.88 1.57 -15.50
N ALA A 30 -16.66 2.64 -15.32
CA ALA A 30 -18.12 2.54 -15.20
C ALA A 30 -18.76 2.06 -16.51
N CYS A 31 -18.12 2.36 -17.64
CA CYS A 31 -18.39 1.79 -18.94
C CYS A 31 -17.06 1.60 -19.71
N PRO A 32 -16.99 0.68 -20.69
CA PRO A 32 -15.76 0.40 -21.45
C PRO A 32 -15.11 1.63 -22.08
N GLU A 33 -15.91 2.62 -22.43
CA GLU A 33 -15.48 3.87 -23.10
C GLU A 33 -14.70 4.81 -22.17
N GLN A 34 -14.84 4.67 -20.84
CA GLN A 34 -14.18 5.56 -19.88
C GLN A 34 -12.71 5.23 -19.64
N GLY A 35 -12.25 4.08 -20.07
CA GLY A 35 -10.90 3.61 -19.74
C GLY A 35 -10.67 3.41 -18.23
N ALA A 36 -9.58 2.77 -17.88
CA ALA A 36 -9.19 2.62 -16.48
C ALA A 36 -8.60 3.92 -15.94
N ARG A 37 -8.89 4.22 -14.69
CA ARG A 37 -8.41 5.42 -13.99
C ARG A 37 -7.55 5.03 -12.81
N ALA A 38 -6.40 5.69 -12.67
CA ALA A 38 -5.55 5.53 -11.51
C ALA A 38 -5.77 6.69 -10.53
N LEU A 39 -5.63 6.37 -9.24
CA LEU A 39 -5.79 7.31 -8.13
C LEU A 39 -4.48 7.46 -7.37
N LEU A 40 -4.17 8.69 -6.97
CA LEU A 40 -3.07 8.97 -6.04
C LEU A 40 -3.56 9.91 -4.95
N LEU A 41 -3.37 9.52 -3.71
CA LEU A 41 -3.47 10.41 -2.58
C LEU A 41 -2.11 11.10 -2.37
N THR A 42 -2.10 12.41 -2.40
CA THR A 42 -0.91 13.24 -2.22
C THR A 42 -1.25 14.50 -1.42
N ARG A 43 -0.25 15.35 -1.18
CA ARG A 43 -0.40 16.61 -0.46
C ARG A 43 0.37 17.71 -1.17
N ARG A 44 -0.23 18.88 -1.36
CA ARG A 44 0.45 20.06 -1.92
C ARG A 44 1.45 20.63 -0.92
N GLU A 45 2.63 21.04 -1.42
CA GLU A 45 3.65 21.70 -0.58
C GLU A 45 3.26 23.14 -0.21
N GLU A 46 2.66 23.87 -1.16
CA GLU A 46 2.31 25.29 -1.03
C GLU A 46 1.13 25.57 -0.08
N ALA A 47 0.29 24.59 0.16
CA ALA A 47 -0.79 24.69 1.11
C ALA A 47 -0.57 23.62 2.19
N PRO A 48 0.18 23.92 3.26
CA PRO A 48 0.44 22.95 4.30
C PRO A 48 -0.89 22.44 4.82
N GLY A 49 -1.15 21.19 4.52
CA GLY A 49 -2.31 20.53 5.00
C GLY A 49 -3.32 20.05 3.99
N ALA A 50 -3.37 20.60 2.80
CA ALA A 50 -4.36 20.17 1.81
C ALA A 50 -3.97 18.84 1.17
N TYR A 51 -4.62 17.76 1.60
CA TYR A 51 -4.58 16.50 0.86
C TYR A 51 -5.36 16.62 -0.44
N THR A 52 -4.89 15.95 -1.46
CA THR A 52 -5.49 15.96 -2.80
C THR A 52 -5.49 14.54 -3.36
N VAL A 53 -6.60 14.13 -3.95
CA VAL A 53 -6.65 12.93 -4.77
C VAL A 53 -6.49 13.33 -6.22
N LEU A 54 -5.44 12.85 -6.88
CA LEU A 54 -5.25 12.98 -8.31
C LEU A 54 -5.90 11.78 -8.98
N VAL A 55 -6.83 12.04 -9.88
CA VAL A 55 -7.45 11.03 -10.74
C VAL A 55 -6.83 11.13 -12.11
N LEU A 56 -6.14 10.09 -12.52
CA LEU A 56 -5.41 10.01 -13.78
C LEU A 56 -6.21 9.19 -14.79
N SER A 57 -6.35 9.72 -15.98
CA SER A 57 -6.96 9.03 -17.12
C SER A 57 -6.12 9.28 -18.37
N GLU A 58 -6.37 8.59 -19.46
CA GLU A 58 -5.70 8.85 -20.75
C GLU A 58 -5.89 10.30 -21.25
N THR A 59 -6.97 10.96 -20.81
CA THR A 59 -7.31 12.33 -21.23
C THR A 59 -6.71 13.42 -20.35
N GLY A 60 -6.18 13.09 -19.15
CA GLY A 60 -5.58 14.08 -18.26
C GLY A 60 -5.63 13.75 -16.79
N ILE A 61 -5.42 14.78 -15.98
CA ILE A 61 -5.48 14.74 -14.51
C ILE A 61 -6.68 15.54 -14.05
N GLN A 62 -7.49 14.95 -13.19
CA GLN A 62 -8.48 15.65 -12.40
C GLN A 62 -8.02 15.73 -10.96
N GLU A 63 -8.04 16.92 -10.35
CA GLU A 63 -7.72 17.11 -8.94
C GLU A 63 -8.99 17.18 -8.10
N ILE A 64 -9.02 16.39 -7.04
CA ILE A 64 -10.06 16.44 -6.02
C ILE A 64 -9.40 16.88 -4.72
N LYS A 65 -9.59 18.15 -4.35
CA LYS A 65 -9.06 18.72 -3.12
C LYS A 65 -9.90 18.23 -1.95
N LEU A 66 -9.24 17.59 -1.00
CA LEU A 66 -9.82 17.28 0.30
C LEU A 66 -9.70 18.53 1.17
N GLY A 67 -10.76 18.89 1.90
CA GLY A 67 -10.79 20.10 2.71
C GLY A 67 -9.71 20.12 3.82
N GLU A 68 -9.48 21.30 4.42
CA GLU A 68 -8.52 21.49 5.53
C GLU A 68 -8.83 20.58 6.74
N ASP A 69 -10.07 20.16 6.88
CA ASP A 69 -10.51 19.21 7.91
C ASP A 69 -9.82 17.84 7.85
N PHE A 70 -9.15 17.49 6.76
CA PHE A 70 -8.33 16.27 6.65
C PHE A 70 -6.97 16.41 7.33
N LEU A 71 -6.66 17.58 7.87
CA LEU A 71 -5.45 17.89 8.62
C LEU A 71 -5.55 17.49 10.08
N ASP A 72 -5.73 16.24 10.33
CA ASP A 72 -5.59 15.70 11.66
C ASP A 72 -4.12 15.29 11.89
N ARG A 73 -3.47 15.85 12.91
CA ARG A 73 -2.09 15.51 13.26
C ARG A 73 -1.94 14.06 13.74
N GLU A 74 -3.02 13.47 14.19
CA GLU A 74 -3.03 12.12 14.75
C GLU A 74 -3.47 11.06 13.77
N ASN A 75 -4.24 11.43 12.72
CA ASN A 75 -4.83 10.49 11.79
C ASN A 75 -4.64 10.94 10.35
N ASP A 76 -3.84 10.19 9.62
CA ASP A 76 -3.67 10.40 8.19
C ASP A 76 -4.90 9.93 7.42
N PRO A 77 -5.29 10.57 6.31
CA PRO A 77 -6.33 10.04 5.44
C PRO A 77 -5.88 8.73 4.78
N VAL A 78 -6.82 7.81 4.58
CA VAL A 78 -6.59 6.54 3.88
C VAL A 78 -7.47 6.45 2.66
N LEU A 79 -6.85 6.33 1.49
CA LEU A 79 -7.51 6.15 0.20
C LEU A 79 -7.75 4.65 -0.04
N PHE A 80 -8.95 4.30 -0.52
CA PHE A 80 -9.27 2.98 -1.04
C PHE A 80 -10.18 3.10 -2.27
N SER A 81 -10.06 2.16 -3.19
CA SER A 81 -10.95 2.03 -4.34
C SER A 81 -12.04 1.00 -4.06
N PHE A 82 -13.24 1.24 -4.59
CA PHE A 82 -14.39 0.35 -4.46
C PHE A 82 -15.29 0.47 -5.69
N GLY A 83 -15.33 -0.59 -6.50
CA GLY A 83 -16.07 -0.56 -7.76
C GLY A 83 -15.57 0.52 -8.70
N ASN A 84 -16.48 1.37 -9.16
CA ASN A 84 -16.15 2.53 -10.01
C ASN A 84 -15.91 3.82 -9.24
N GLY A 85 -15.95 3.78 -7.89
CA GLY A 85 -15.74 4.90 -7.00
C GLY A 85 -14.54 4.70 -6.07
N PHE A 86 -14.29 5.69 -5.23
CA PHE A 86 -13.28 5.59 -4.19
C PHE A 86 -13.72 6.27 -2.91
N GLY A 87 -13.16 5.84 -1.80
CA GLY A 87 -13.37 6.43 -0.50
C GLY A 87 -12.07 6.97 0.10
N VAL A 88 -12.20 8.02 0.89
CA VAL A 88 -11.13 8.52 1.75
C VAL A 88 -11.62 8.49 3.20
N ILE A 89 -10.96 7.69 4.04
CA ILE A 89 -11.28 7.61 5.46
C ILE A 89 -10.67 8.81 6.15
N LYS A 90 -11.51 9.57 6.88
CA LYS A 90 -11.12 10.73 7.67
C LYS A 90 -11.18 10.41 9.16
N ALA A 91 -10.06 10.53 9.84
CA ALA A 91 -9.95 10.49 11.30
C ALA A 91 -10.67 9.30 11.97
N LYS A 92 -10.71 8.11 11.34
CA LYS A 92 -11.40 6.89 11.83
C LYS A 92 -12.92 7.00 11.95
N LYS A 93 -13.51 8.12 11.57
CA LYS A 93 -14.92 8.46 11.89
C LYS A 93 -15.82 8.51 10.68
N GLU A 94 -15.30 8.93 9.54
CA GLU A 94 -16.09 9.22 8.35
C GLU A 94 -15.38 8.70 7.09
N ILE A 95 -16.17 8.33 6.09
CA ILE A 95 -15.72 8.05 4.73
C ILE A 95 -16.29 9.13 3.83
N PHE A 96 -15.43 9.79 3.09
CA PHE A 96 -15.79 10.64 1.96
C PHE A 96 -15.78 9.76 0.73
N TYR A 97 -16.95 9.37 0.25
CA TYR A 97 -17.10 8.45 -0.86
C TYR A 97 -17.51 9.19 -2.12
N PHE A 98 -16.72 9.02 -3.17
CA PHE A 98 -16.90 9.62 -4.50
C PHE A 98 -17.32 8.54 -5.48
N THR A 99 -18.45 8.72 -6.16
CA THR A 99 -18.99 7.77 -7.13
C THR A 99 -18.77 8.24 -8.55
N GLY A 100 -18.67 7.31 -9.47
CA GLY A 100 -18.77 7.50 -10.92
C GLY A 100 -17.87 8.57 -11.53
N ASP A 101 -18.45 9.69 -11.83
CA ASP A 101 -17.80 10.87 -12.44
C ASP A 101 -17.20 11.84 -11.41
N PHE A 102 -17.25 11.49 -10.13
CA PHE A 102 -16.80 12.30 -8.99
C PHE A 102 -17.58 13.60 -8.78
N SER A 103 -18.72 13.76 -9.43
CA SER A 103 -19.62 14.91 -9.22
C SER A 103 -20.41 14.79 -7.93
N SER A 104 -20.59 13.58 -7.41
CA SER A 104 -21.29 13.30 -6.16
C SER A 104 -20.34 12.86 -5.05
N LEU A 105 -20.48 13.48 -3.90
CA LEU A 105 -19.80 13.16 -2.67
C LEU A 105 -20.82 12.70 -1.63
N GLU A 106 -20.59 11.52 -1.07
CA GLU A 106 -21.35 11.03 0.08
C GLU A 106 -20.45 10.96 1.31
N ILE A 107 -20.95 11.45 2.46
CA ILE A 107 -20.26 11.36 3.73
C ILE A 107 -20.94 10.28 4.57
N ILE A 108 -20.20 9.21 4.87
CA ILE A 108 -20.70 8.05 5.58
C ILE A 108 -19.98 7.93 6.92
N SER A 109 -20.75 7.99 8.02
CA SER A 109 -20.19 7.83 9.36
C SER A 109 -19.82 6.39 9.65
N ILE A 110 -18.64 6.16 10.25
CA ILE A 110 -18.15 4.83 10.60
C ILE A 110 -18.55 4.48 12.03
N LYS A 111 -19.31 3.40 12.16
CA LYS A 111 -19.68 2.84 13.47
C LYS A 111 -18.46 2.17 14.12
N ASN A 112 -18.11 2.59 15.34
CA ASN A 112 -16.99 2.04 16.12
C ASN A 112 -17.48 1.25 17.35
N SER A 113 -18.48 0.40 17.19
CA SER A 113 -18.95 -0.43 18.29
C SER A 113 -19.45 -1.77 17.80
N LEU A 114 -19.14 -2.84 18.52
CA LEU A 114 -19.72 -4.17 18.34
C LEU A 114 -21.03 -4.33 19.14
N LEU A 115 -21.03 -3.72 20.34
CA LEU A 115 -22.13 -3.75 21.30
C LEU A 115 -22.24 -2.37 21.95
N PRO A 116 -23.40 -2.03 22.58
CA PRO A 116 -23.53 -0.83 23.37
C PRO A 116 -22.40 -0.73 24.36
N PHE A 117 -21.53 0.05 24.46
CA PHE A 117 -20.38 0.21 25.39
C PHE A 117 -19.04 -0.46 25.01
N ARG A 118 -18.95 -1.23 23.93
CA ARG A 118 -17.67 -1.79 23.51
C ARG A 118 -17.21 -1.21 22.17
N LYS A 119 -16.15 -0.41 22.20
CA LYS A 119 -15.50 0.10 20.98
C LYS A 119 -14.56 -0.95 20.39
N VAL A 120 -14.53 -1.06 19.06
CA VAL A 120 -13.57 -1.89 18.34
C VAL A 120 -12.22 -1.22 18.31
N LEU A 121 -12.17 0.04 17.87
CA LEU A 121 -10.93 0.82 17.83
C LEU A 121 -10.69 1.51 19.17
N PRO A 122 -9.50 1.35 19.76
CA PRO A 122 -9.05 2.15 20.88
C PRO A 122 -8.98 3.64 20.53
N GLU A 123 -9.16 4.51 21.52
CA GLU A 123 -9.08 5.97 21.33
C GLU A 123 -7.68 6.41 20.91
N ASN A 124 -6.64 5.79 21.47
CA ASN A 124 -5.24 6.08 21.19
C ASN A 124 -4.69 5.41 19.91
N ALA A 125 -5.52 4.70 19.15
CA ALA A 125 -5.12 4.19 17.84
C ALA A 125 -5.09 5.34 16.82
N ARG A 126 -3.97 5.54 16.14
CA ARG A 126 -3.74 6.58 15.13
C ARG A 126 -3.78 5.95 13.75
N GLN A 127 -4.70 6.42 12.91
CA GLN A 127 -4.81 5.97 11.52
C GLN A 127 -3.60 6.40 10.71
N ARG A 128 -3.07 5.52 9.84
CA ARG A 128 -1.89 5.78 9.00
C ARG A 128 -2.18 5.53 7.54
N HIS A 129 -1.55 6.30 6.68
CA HIS A 129 -1.72 6.32 5.22
C HIS A 129 -1.00 5.18 4.48
N PHE A 130 -0.76 4.05 5.13
CA PHE A 130 -0.17 2.90 4.44
C PHE A 130 -1.06 2.40 3.31
N GLN A 131 -0.41 1.85 2.28
CA GLN A 131 -1.13 1.30 1.13
C GLN A 131 -2.13 0.23 1.59
N THR A 132 -3.36 0.43 1.18
CA THR A 132 -4.48 -0.47 1.43
C THR A 132 -5.02 -0.97 0.09
N VAL A 133 -5.18 -2.27 -0.03
CA VAL A 133 -5.78 -2.93 -1.20
C VAL A 133 -6.89 -3.85 -0.75
N SER A 134 -8.03 -3.78 -1.41
CA SER A 134 -9.17 -4.66 -1.19
C SER A 134 -9.89 -4.93 -2.50
N ASP A 135 -10.37 -6.16 -2.66
CA ASP A 135 -11.22 -6.60 -3.76
C ASP A 135 -12.72 -6.61 -3.41
N GLY A 136 -13.05 -6.26 -2.15
CA GLY A 136 -14.41 -6.36 -1.64
C GLY A 136 -14.74 -5.33 -0.56
N SER A 137 -15.78 -5.64 0.21
CA SER A 137 -16.32 -4.76 1.26
C SER A 137 -15.45 -4.65 2.51
N LEU A 138 -14.52 -5.59 2.74
CA LEU A 138 -13.61 -5.55 3.88
C LEU A 138 -12.31 -4.85 3.50
N ILE A 139 -12.10 -3.67 4.06
CA ILE A 139 -10.96 -2.81 3.76
C ILE A 139 -9.99 -2.88 4.94
N PRO A 140 -8.76 -3.39 4.76
CA PRO A 140 -7.76 -3.43 5.81
C PRO A 140 -7.11 -2.06 5.97
N VAL A 141 -7.03 -1.56 7.18
CA VAL A 141 -6.47 -0.23 7.51
C VAL A 141 -5.40 -0.37 8.58
N CYS A 142 -4.23 0.22 8.34
CA CYS A 142 -3.14 0.25 9.31
C CYS A 142 -3.33 1.35 10.34
N PHE A 143 -2.92 1.03 11.56
CA PHE A 143 -2.91 1.94 12.70
C PHE A 143 -1.58 1.87 13.43
N GLU A 144 -1.26 2.93 14.15
CA GLU A 144 -0.24 2.95 15.17
C GLU A 144 -0.88 3.16 16.53
N LYS A 145 -0.35 2.49 17.55
CA LYS A 145 -0.78 2.61 18.93
C LYS A 145 0.46 2.84 19.80
N GLU A 146 0.38 3.79 20.69
CA GLU A 146 1.43 4.01 21.69
C GLU A 146 1.53 2.82 22.65
N VAL A 147 2.75 2.35 22.84
CA VAL A 147 3.12 1.30 23.78
C VAL A 147 4.29 1.78 24.63
N TYR A 148 4.57 1.09 25.75
CA TYR A 148 5.56 1.55 26.72
C TYR A 148 6.95 1.85 26.13
N TYR A 149 7.36 1.13 25.08
CA TYR A 149 8.67 1.32 24.43
C TYR A 149 8.58 1.91 23.02
N GLY A 150 7.50 2.60 22.65
CA GLY A 150 7.39 3.23 21.33
C GLY A 150 6.02 3.10 20.69
N LEU A 151 6.00 2.75 19.42
CA LEU A 151 4.78 2.61 18.61
C LEU A 151 4.63 1.16 18.15
N SER A 152 3.49 0.54 18.43
CA SER A 152 3.08 -0.73 17.82
C SER A 152 2.23 -0.45 16.58
N ARG A 153 2.45 -1.20 15.51
CA ARG A 153 1.63 -1.15 14.30
C ARG A 153 0.58 -2.25 14.34
N CYS A 154 -0.65 -1.81 14.26
CA CYS A 154 -1.85 -2.62 14.34
C CYS A 154 -2.63 -2.49 13.04
N PHE A 155 -3.70 -3.25 12.90
CA PHE A 155 -4.64 -3.10 11.80
C PHE A 155 -6.09 -3.22 12.29
N ALA A 156 -6.99 -2.72 11.48
CA ALA A 156 -8.42 -2.94 11.62
C ALA A 156 -9.01 -3.32 10.28
N LEU A 157 -10.14 -4.01 10.30
CA LEU A 157 -10.95 -4.27 9.12
C LEU A 157 -12.18 -3.38 9.17
N LEU A 158 -12.36 -2.58 8.12
CA LEU A 158 -13.52 -1.75 7.89
C LEU A 158 -14.48 -2.50 6.97
N ASP A 159 -15.69 -2.78 7.43
CA ASP A 159 -16.77 -3.30 6.61
C ASP A 159 -17.54 -2.12 6.01
N PHE A 160 -17.54 -2.00 4.68
CA PHE A 160 -18.08 -0.88 3.94
C PHE A 160 -19.11 -1.33 2.91
N ASP A 161 -20.31 -0.78 2.98
CA ASP A 161 -21.39 -0.99 2.01
C ASP A 161 -21.89 0.38 1.50
N PRO A 162 -21.44 0.84 0.33
CA PRO A 162 -21.85 2.13 -0.19
C PRO A 162 -23.32 2.18 -0.62
N VAL A 163 -23.92 1.04 -0.99
CA VAL A 163 -25.33 0.98 -1.38
C VAL A 163 -26.24 1.24 -0.19
N LYS A 164 -25.91 0.63 0.95
CA LYS A 164 -26.64 0.86 2.21
C LYS A 164 -26.17 2.10 2.95
N LYS A 165 -25.09 2.75 2.48
CA LYS A 165 -24.42 3.86 3.17
C LYS A 165 -24.01 3.50 4.59
N GLU A 166 -23.49 2.30 4.76
CA GLU A 166 -23.06 1.77 6.05
C GLU A 166 -21.57 1.51 6.08
N ALA A 167 -20.95 1.88 7.20
CA ALA A 167 -19.56 1.58 7.48
C ALA A 167 -19.38 1.24 8.97
N LYS A 168 -18.59 0.19 9.26
CA LYS A 168 -18.31 -0.21 10.65
C LYS A 168 -16.97 -0.89 10.78
N TRP A 169 -16.26 -0.61 11.87
CA TRP A 169 -15.08 -1.36 12.26
C TRP A 169 -15.46 -2.75 12.76
N LYS A 170 -14.82 -3.79 12.21
CA LYS A 170 -15.07 -5.20 12.57
C LYS A 170 -14.14 -5.73 13.63
N CYS A 171 -12.86 -5.40 13.51
CA CYS A 171 -11.82 -5.86 14.43
C CYS A 171 -10.71 -4.82 14.53
N PHE A 172 -9.91 -4.95 15.58
CA PHE A 172 -8.64 -4.25 15.76
C PHE A 172 -7.66 -5.24 16.36
N SER A 173 -6.52 -5.46 15.69
CA SER A 173 -5.57 -6.49 16.06
C SER A 173 -4.13 -6.06 15.80
N GLU A 174 -3.20 -6.66 16.54
CA GLU A 174 -1.77 -6.66 16.27
C GLU A 174 -1.39 -8.02 15.70
N MET A 175 -0.30 -8.08 14.95
CA MET A 175 0.25 -9.39 14.61
C MET A 175 0.76 -10.08 15.87
N GLU A 176 0.69 -11.42 15.86
CA GLU A 176 1.21 -12.20 16.97
C GLU A 176 2.72 -11.96 17.16
N LYS A 177 3.14 -11.84 18.43
CA LYS A 177 4.54 -11.77 18.79
C LYS A 177 5.25 -13.06 18.39
N ASN A 178 6.51 -12.95 17.98
CA ASN A 178 7.31 -14.10 17.53
C ASN A 178 6.75 -14.84 16.31
N ALA A 179 5.91 -14.17 15.50
CA ALA A 179 5.37 -14.74 14.25
C ALA A 179 6.47 -15.22 13.28
N PHE A 180 7.65 -14.59 13.32
CA PHE A 180 8.78 -14.87 12.44
C PHE A 180 10.08 -15.07 13.21
N THR A 181 11.01 -15.81 12.60
CA THR A 181 12.24 -16.29 13.27
C THR A 181 13.12 -15.18 13.79
N HIS A 182 13.31 -14.09 13.04
CA HIS A 182 14.24 -13.00 13.40
C HIS A 182 13.58 -11.63 13.55
N HIS A 183 12.26 -11.62 13.63
CA HIS A 183 11.50 -10.39 13.63
C HIS A 183 11.43 -9.79 15.02
N ASN A 184 11.85 -8.53 15.15
CA ASN A 184 11.84 -7.79 16.41
C ASN A 184 12.48 -8.56 17.61
N GLU A 185 13.51 -9.37 17.36
CA GLU A 185 14.19 -10.16 18.39
C GLU A 185 14.67 -9.32 19.58
N ARG A 186 15.12 -8.10 19.30
CA ARG A 186 15.65 -7.20 20.31
C ARG A 186 14.58 -6.66 21.24
N THR A 187 13.46 -6.21 20.69
CA THR A 187 12.36 -5.60 21.45
C THR A 187 11.31 -6.63 21.85
N LYS A 188 11.25 -7.76 21.14
CA LYS A 188 10.20 -8.79 21.26
C LYS A 188 8.79 -8.23 21.05
N ASP A 189 8.70 -7.13 20.33
CA ASP A 189 7.42 -6.52 19.95
C ASP A 189 6.77 -7.27 18.79
N ALA A 190 5.50 -6.97 18.53
CA ALA A 190 4.81 -7.45 17.33
C ALA A 190 5.48 -6.91 16.06
N PRO A 191 5.47 -7.68 14.94
CA PRO A 191 5.99 -7.23 13.66
C PRO A 191 5.35 -5.91 13.21
N LYS A 192 6.15 -5.04 12.62
CA LYS A 192 5.65 -3.76 12.07
C LYS A 192 4.98 -4.01 10.73
N ILE A 193 3.68 -3.79 10.65
CA ILE A 193 2.92 -3.90 9.41
C ILE A 193 3.23 -2.67 8.54
N ASP A 194 3.66 -2.89 7.29
CA ASP A 194 3.96 -1.84 6.32
C ASP A 194 2.87 -1.71 5.24
N SER A 195 2.22 -2.81 4.87
CA SER A 195 1.07 -2.78 3.97
C SER A 195 0.17 -4.00 4.17
N LEU A 196 -1.08 -3.86 3.77
CA LEU A 196 -2.13 -4.87 3.89
C LEU A 196 -2.88 -5.02 2.56
N LYS A 197 -3.30 -6.25 2.27
CA LYS A 197 -4.17 -6.59 1.14
C LYS A 197 -5.23 -7.57 1.58
N MET A 198 -6.48 -7.29 1.21
CA MET A 198 -7.59 -8.23 1.29
C MET A 198 -7.90 -8.70 -0.12
N GLU A 199 -7.86 -9.99 -0.35
CA GLU A 199 -8.13 -10.62 -1.65
C GLU A 199 -8.74 -12.00 -1.46
N GLU A 200 -9.86 -12.26 -2.12
CA GLU A 200 -10.59 -13.54 -2.05
C GLU A 200 -10.89 -14.02 -0.61
N GLY A 201 -11.14 -13.07 0.30
CA GLY A 201 -11.37 -13.33 1.72
C GLY A 201 -10.12 -13.63 2.54
N GLU A 202 -8.94 -13.61 1.95
CA GLU A 202 -7.65 -13.79 2.62
C GLU A 202 -6.99 -12.43 2.90
N LEU A 203 -6.46 -12.28 4.11
CA LEU A 203 -5.73 -11.07 4.53
C LEU A 203 -4.23 -11.31 4.44
N TYR A 204 -3.55 -10.52 3.64
CA TYR A 204 -2.10 -10.53 3.48
C TYR A 204 -1.49 -9.34 4.24
N ALA A 205 -0.37 -9.58 4.90
CA ALA A 205 0.42 -8.56 5.56
C ALA A 205 1.88 -8.63 5.11
N PHE A 206 2.43 -7.49 4.69
CA PHE A 206 3.86 -7.31 4.58
C PHE A 206 4.35 -6.59 5.83
N THR A 207 5.41 -7.12 6.41
CA THR A 207 5.96 -6.63 7.68
C THR A 207 7.45 -6.42 7.59
N SER A 208 7.94 -5.46 8.35
CA SER A 208 9.36 -5.23 8.56
C SER A 208 9.72 -5.31 10.04
N GLY A 209 10.98 -5.52 10.33
CA GLY A 209 11.45 -5.64 11.69
C GLY A 209 12.95 -5.53 11.84
N GLU A 210 13.39 -5.62 13.08
CA GLU A 210 14.79 -5.56 13.50
C GLU A 210 15.25 -6.93 13.96
N SER A 211 16.39 -7.38 13.45
CA SER A 211 17.02 -8.61 13.93
C SER A 211 18.10 -8.34 14.97
N THR A 212 18.45 -9.37 15.73
CA THR A 212 19.59 -9.33 16.67
C THR A 212 20.87 -8.95 15.95
N GLY A 213 21.61 -7.99 16.50
CA GLY A 213 22.85 -7.48 15.91
C GLY A 213 22.62 -6.58 14.69
N SER A 214 21.40 -6.05 14.49
CA SER A 214 21.15 -4.99 13.53
C SER A 214 22.04 -3.79 13.80
N VAL A 215 22.69 -3.29 12.74
CA VAL A 215 23.43 -2.02 12.75
C VAL A 215 22.60 -0.87 12.23
N ASN A 216 21.42 -1.17 11.73
CA ASN A 216 20.48 -0.19 11.23
C ASN A 216 19.66 0.40 12.39
N LYS A 217 19.89 1.68 12.69
CA LYS A 217 19.15 2.39 13.75
C LYS A 217 17.63 2.43 13.57
N TRP A 218 17.15 2.15 12.36
CA TRP A 218 15.74 2.18 12.02
C TRP A 218 15.02 0.83 12.18
N GLY A 219 15.78 -0.24 12.49
CA GLY A 219 15.20 -1.54 12.79
C GLY A 219 14.37 -2.15 11.66
N MET A 220 14.81 -2.01 10.41
CA MET A 220 14.10 -2.49 9.23
C MET A 220 15.02 -3.32 8.33
N ASP A 221 15.83 -4.18 8.91
CA ASP A 221 16.77 -5.05 8.19
C ASP A 221 16.24 -6.47 7.98
N TYR A 222 15.01 -6.71 8.40
CA TYR A 222 14.30 -7.97 8.23
C TYR A 222 12.88 -7.70 7.70
N TYR A 223 12.39 -8.55 6.82
CA TYR A 223 11.02 -8.44 6.31
C TYR A 223 10.37 -9.80 6.09
N ALA A 224 9.06 -9.82 6.13
CA ALA A 224 8.27 -11.01 5.88
C ALA A 224 6.93 -10.68 5.22
N LEU A 225 6.40 -11.68 4.52
CA LEU A 225 5.08 -11.67 3.89
C LEU A 225 4.32 -12.90 4.36
N ALA A 226 3.11 -12.70 4.84
CA ALA A 226 2.28 -13.77 5.33
C ALA A 226 0.80 -13.55 5.03
N LYS A 227 0.04 -14.64 4.97
CA LYS A 227 -1.40 -14.62 5.19
C LYS A 227 -1.66 -14.63 6.69
N ILE A 228 -2.58 -13.79 7.13
CA ILE A 228 -2.93 -13.65 8.54
C ILE A 228 -4.45 -13.77 8.76
N SER A 229 -4.84 -14.05 9.99
CA SER A 229 -6.24 -13.97 10.40
C SER A 229 -6.63 -12.55 10.82
N SER A 230 -7.91 -12.31 11.02
CA SER A 230 -8.45 -11.05 11.59
C SER A 230 -7.95 -10.77 13.02
N GLU A 231 -7.47 -11.79 13.72
CA GLU A 231 -6.87 -11.68 15.05
C GLU A 231 -5.34 -11.50 14.99
N GLY A 232 -4.76 -11.38 13.79
CA GLY A 232 -3.31 -11.18 13.60
C GLY A 232 -2.46 -12.44 13.68
N LYS A 233 -3.05 -13.63 13.71
CA LYS A 233 -2.33 -14.91 13.71
C LYS A 233 -1.84 -15.25 12.30
N VAL A 234 -0.60 -15.71 12.19
CA VAL A 234 -0.04 -16.16 10.91
C VAL A 234 -0.67 -17.50 10.51
N LYS A 235 -1.33 -17.52 9.36
CA LYS A 235 -1.90 -18.74 8.74
C LYS A 235 -0.88 -19.43 7.82
N GLU A 236 -0.17 -18.63 7.01
CA GLU A 236 0.81 -19.11 6.04
C GLU A 236 1.93 -18.09 5.88
N LYS A 237 3.19 -18.53 5.96
CA LYS A 237 4.36 -17.72 5.62
C LYS A 237 4.65 -17.86 4.14
N LEU A 238 4.64 -16.75 3.40
CA LEU A 238 4.91 -16.73 1.95
C LEU A 238 6.35 -16.36 1.65
N LEU A 239 6.91 -15.45 2.45
CA LEU A 239 8.27 -14.98 2.33
C LEU A 239 8.79 -14.59 3.71
N GLU A 240 10.00 -15.02 4.02
CA GLU A 240 10.73 -14.61 5.22
C GLU A 240 12.18 -14.38 4.80
N SER A 241 12.65 -13.15 4.89
CA SER A 241 13.98 -12.80 4.42
C SER A 241 15.02 -12.99 5.52
N GLU A 242 16.23 -13.32 5.11
CA GLU A 242 17.41 -13.06 5.90
C GLU A 242 17.72 -11.56 5.89
N GLN A 243 18.67 -11.15 6.73
CA GLN A 243 19.09 -9.76 6.81
C GLN A 243 19.67 -9.30 5.48
N LEU A 244 19.18 -8.16 4.97
CA LEU A 244 19.73 -7.51 3.79
C LEU A 244 21.02 -6.77 4.15
N LYS A 245 21.98 -6.80 3.22
CA LYS A 245 23.25 -6.09 3.35
C LYS A 245 23.42 -5.08 2.21
N ALA A 246 23.92 -3.91 2.51
CA ALA A 246 24.30 -2.90 1.54
C ALA A 246 25.68 -2.35 1.92
N GLY A 247 26.72 -2.58 1.08
CA GLY A 247 28.08 -2.15 1.38
C GLY A 247 28.61 -2.66 2.72
N GLY A 248 28.29 -3.89 3.10
CA GLY A 248 28.63 -4.47 4.40
C GLY A 248 27.74 -4.02 5.56
N LYS A 249 26.77 -3.15 5.32
CA LYS A 249 25.74 -2.72 6.27
C LYS A 249 24.40 -3.36 5.94
N LYS A 250 23.60 -3.63 6.98
CA LYS A 250 22.24 -4.12 6.80
C LYS A 250 21.36 -3.01 6.25
N SER A 251 20.46 -3.38 5.36
CA SER A 251 19.53 -2.46 4.70
C SER A 251 18.09 -2.94 4.90
N GLY A 252 17.18 -2.01 5.08
CA GLY A 252 15.76 -2.29 5.16
C GLY A 252 15.06 -2.18 3.81
N VAL A 253 13.84 -2.65 3.77
CA VAL A 253 12.94 -2.54 2.62
C VAL A 253 11.55 -2.11 3.07
N ASN A 254 10.81 -1.46 2.16
CA ASN A 254 9.38 -1.27 2.25
C ASN A 254 8.68 -2.19 1.25
N GLY A 255 7.54 -2.74 1.63
CA GLY A 255 6.68 -3.51 0.75
C GLY A 255 5.35 -2.83 0.54
N THR A 256 4.90 -2.78 -0.71
CA THR A 256 3.62 -2.17 -1.09
C THR A 256 2.82 -3.15 -1.93
N PHE A 257 1.66 -3.57 -1.45
CA PHE A 257 0.77 -4.40 -2.25
C PHE A 257 0.19 -3.63 -3.43
N THR A 258 0.02 -4.34 -4.53
CA THR A 258 -0.65 -3.86 -5.72
C THR A 258 -2.09 -4.39 -5.81
N HIS A 259 -2.90 -3.81 -6.71
CA HIS A 259 -4.23 -4.32 -7.03
C HIS A 259 -4.20 -5.59 -7.92
N SER A 260 -3.01 -6.06 -8.28
CA SER A 260 -2.76 -7.36 -8.91
C SER A 260 -1.98 -8.28 -7.96
N ASP A 261 -1.60 -9.47 -8.41
CA ASP A 261 -0.91 -10.51 -7.62
C ASP A 261 0.56 -10.19 -7.34
N TYR A 262 0.89 -8.91 -7.10
CA TYR A 262 2.27 -8.49 -6.87
C TYR A 262 2.42 -7.66 -5.61
N LEU A 263 3.58 -7.85 -4.97
CA LEU A 263 4.12 -6.99 -3.95
C LEU A 263 5.34 -6.25 -4.53
N ILE A 264 5.33 -4.93 -4.48
CA ILE A 264 6.48 -4.09 -4.82
C ILE A 264 7.36 -4.00 -3.58
N ILE A 265 8.63 -4.42 -3.70
CA ILE A 265 9.61 -4.30 -2.63
C ILE A 265 10.62 -3.23 -3.01
N THR A 266 10.69 -2.19 -2.18
CA THR A 266 11.54 -1.01 -2.41
C THR A 266 12.64 -0.96 -1.34
N PRO A 267 13.94 -1.01 -1.72
CA PRO A 267 15.02 -0.82 -0.77
C PRO A 267 15.00 0.60 -0.21
N LEU A 268 15.14 0.73 1.12
CA LEU A 268 15.21 2.03 1.80
C LEU A 268 16.57 2.70 1.67
N PHE A 269 17.60 1.89 1.49
CA PHE A 269 18.99 2.34 1.35
C PHE A 269 19.63 1.63 0.14
N ASN A 270 20.80 2.08 -0.26
CA ASN A 270 21.57 1.38 -1.27
C ASN A 270 21.84 -0.05 -0.78
N ASN A 271 21.22 -0.99 -1.46
CA ASN A 271 21.36 -2.42 -1.24
C ASN A 271 22.21 -2.98 -2.38
N ASP A 272 23.37 -3.51 -2.06
CA ASP A 272 24.33 -4.00 -3.07
C ASP A 272 23.76 -5.15 -3.90
N ASP A 273 22.92 -6.00 -3.32
CA ASP A 273 22.28 -7.12 -4.01
C ASP A 273 21.28 -6.65 -5.08
N TRP A 274 20.55 -5.57 -4.77
CA TRP A 274 19.51 -5.04 -5.66
C TRP A 274 19.92 -3.73 -6.34
N LYS A 275 21.10 -3.19 -6.00
CA LYS A 275 21.61 -1.92 -6.56
C LYS A 275 20.61 -0.77 -6.46
N GLY A 276 19.87 -0.72 -5.34
CA GLY A 276 18.84 0.29 -5.10
C GLY A 276 17.58 0.16 -5.96
N LYS A 277 17.42 -0.90 -6.73
CA LYS A 277 16.26 -1.10 -7.62
C LYS A 277 15.13 -1.77 -6.89
N GLN A 278 13.90 -1.35 -7.22
CA GLN A 278 12.69 -2.06 -6.81
C GLN A 278 12.63 -3.46 -7.46
N LYS A 279 12.02 -4.38 -6.76
CA LYS A 279 11.65 -5.70 -7.27
C LYS A 279 10.18 -5.97 -7.06
N LEU A 280 9.63 -6.83 -7.88
CA LEU A 280 8.31 -7.41 -7.67
C LEU A 280 8.47 -8.79 -7.06
N PHE A 281 7.58 -9.13 -6.15
CA PHE A 281 7.37 -10.49 -5.70
C PHE A 281 5.98 -10.92 -6.14
N SER A 282 5.89 -12.01 -6.89
CA SER A 282 4.61 -12.56 -7.31
C SER A 282 4.00 -13.37 -6.18
N LEU A 283 2.81 -13.00 -5.73
CA LEU A 283 2.05 -13.75 -4.71
C LEU A 283 1.66 -15.15 -5.21
N ARG A 284 1.47 -15.27 -6.52
CA ARG A 284 1.03 -16.50 -7.17
C ARG A 284 2.17 -17.48 -7.41
N THR A 285 3.28 -17.03 -8.02
CA THR A 285 4.43 -17.92 -8.35
C THR A 285 5.47 -17.99 -7.25
N LYS A 286 5.39 -17.09 -6.24
CA LYS A 286 6.37 -16.94 -5.15
C LYS A 286 7.80 -16.63 -5.65
N GLU A 287 7.91 -15.96 -6.79
CA GLU A 287 9.17 -15.62 -7.43
C GLU A 287 9.38 -14.10 -7.48
N TYR A 288 10.66 -13.70 -7.51
CA TYR A 288 11.06 -12.32 -7.75
C TYR A 288 11.14 -12.01 -9.24
N LEU A 289 10.66 -10.83 -9.62
CA LEU A 289 10.73 -10.30 -10.98
C LEU A 289 11.46 -8.96 -10.97
N ASP A 290 12.29 -8.73 -11.97
CA ASP A 290 12.85 -7.40 -12.25
C ASP A 290 11.81 -6.54 -12.96
N ILE A 291 11.98 -5.20 -12.86
CA ILE A 291 11.11 -4.23 -13.52
C ILE A 291 11.91 -3.55 -14.63
N ALA A 292 11.46 -3.67 -15.86
CA ALA A 292 12.03 -2.98 -17.01
C ALA A 292 11.21 -1.75 -17.34
N MET A 293 11.63 -0.58 -16.84
CA MET A 293 10.99 0.70 -17.07
C MET A 293 11.09 1.13 -18.54
N PRO A 294 10.10 1.88 -19.08
CA PRO A 294 10.15 2.43 -20.43
C PRO A 294 11.35 3.36 -20.63
N ARG A 295 11.77 3.53 -21.89
CA ARG A 295 12.82 4.48 -22.25
C ARG A 295 12.45 5.90 -21.77
N GLY A 296 13.37 6.58 -21.09
CA GLY A 296 13.15 7.91 -20.53
C GLY A 296 12.46 7.93 -19.16
N MET A 297 12.13 6.75 -18.60
CA MET A 297 11.52 6.61 -17.28
C MET A 297 12.36 5.80 -16.29
N THR A 298 13.63 5.60 -16.55
CA THR A 298 14.53 4.78 -15.73
C THR A 298 14.71 5.26 -14.28
N LYS A 299 14.36 6.52 -14.01
CA LYS A 299 14.38 7.11 -12.66
C LYS A 299 13.03 7.07 -11.95
N HIS A 300 11.97 6.61 -12.63
CA HIS A 300 10.66 6.45 -12.00
C HIS A 300 10.66 5.24 -11.08
N SER A 301 9.90 5.34 -10.01
CA SER A 301 9.54 4.22 -9.13
C SER A 301 8.15 3.70 -9.49
N LEU A 302 7.96 2.40 -9.43
CA LEU A 302 6.66 1.76 -9.56
C LEU A 302 5.90 1.91 -8.24
N HIS A 303 4.61 2.27 -8.33
CA HIS A 303 3.75 2.48 -7.17
C HIS A 303 2.56 1.53 -7.08
N ASN A 304 2.02 1.10 -8.23
CA ASN A 304 0.88 0.19 -8.24
C ASN A 304 0.75 -0.54 -9.59
N ILE A 305 0.09 -1.69 -9.56
CA ILE A 305 -0.29 -2.49 -10.74
C ILE A 305 -1.75 -2.92 -10.57
N CYS A 306 -2.54 -2.82 -11.64
CA CYS A 306 -3.89 -3.35 -11.71
C CYS A 306 -4.16 -3.92 -13.10
N GLY A 307 -4.28 -5.25 -13.20
CA GLY A 307 -4.32 -5.94 -14.49
C GLY A 307 -3.08 -5.62 -15.31
N GLU A 308 -3.27 -5.05 -16.50
CA GLU A 308 -2.17 -4.63 -17.38
C GLU A 308 -1.67 -3.20 -17.12
N LEU A 309 -2.29 -2.45 -16.25
CA LEU A 309 -1.94 -1.05 -15.99
C LEU A 309 -0.96 -0.92 -14.83
N CYS A 310 -0.02 0.00 -14.97
CA CYS A 310 0.98 0.33 -13.96
C CYS A 310 1.04 1.83 -13.73
N LEU A 311 1.20 2.20 -12.47
CA LEU A 311 1.40 3.56 -12.03
C LEU A 311 2.84 3.74 -11.57
N THR A 312 3.52 4.75 -12.12
CA THR A 312 4.89 5.11 -11.77
C THR A 312 5.00 6.58 -11.39
N ALA A 313 5.99 6.93 -10.57
CA ALA A 313 6.25 8.32 -10.20
C ALA A 313 7.74 8.65 -10.20
N LEU A 314 8.06 9.90 -10.53
CA LEU A 314 9.39 10.48 -10.42
C LEU A 314 9.39 11.54 -9.33
N TYR A 315 10.37 11.46 -8.44
CA TYR A 315 10.62 12.43 -7.38
C TYR A 315 11.91 13.22 -7.64
N ASP A 316 11.81 14.52 -7.40
CA ASP A 316 12.95 15.43 -7.36
C ASP A 316 12.62 16.51 -6.32
N ARG A 317 12.97 16.29 -5.06
CA ARG A 317 12.55 17.08 -3.88
C ARG A 317 11.03 17.15 -3.65
N GLY A 318 10.26 16.31 -4.31
CA GLY A 318 8.82 16.21 -4.30
C GLY A 318 8.36 15.39 -5.49
N LEU A 319 7.06 15.14 -5.60
CA LEU A 319 6.47 14.42 -6.73
C LEU A 319 6.45 15.32 -7.97
N LYS A 320 7.21 14.97 -9.01
CA LYS A 320 7.42 15.78 -10.21
C LYS A 320 6.66 15.31 -11.45
N GLU A 321 6.69 14.02 -11.68
CA GLU A 321 6.04 13.40 -12.83
C GLU A 321 5.34 12.12 -12.42
N ILE A 322 4.26 11.82 -13.09
CA ILE A 322 3.55 10.54 -12.95
C ILE A 322 3.50 9.89 -14.32
N GLY A 323 3.69 8.57 -14.38
CA GLY A 323 3.54 7.77 -15.59
C GLY A 323 2.44 6.74 -15.44
N LEU A 324 1.51 6.73 -16.38
CA LEU A 324 0.60 5.61 -16.61
C LEU A 324 1.22 4.73 -17.68
N CYS A 325 1.46 3.47 -17.35
CA CYS A 325 2.13 2.49 -18.20
C CYS A 325 1.25 1.26 -18.40
N LYS A 326 1.56 0.51 -19.45
CA LYS A 326 0.97 -0.80 -19.72
C LYS A 326 2.05 -1.88 -19.59
N ILE A 327 1.68 -3.05 -19.09
CA ILE A 327 2.52 -4.24 -19.12
C ILE A 327 2.55 -4.77 -20.54
N GLU A 328 3.73 -4.81 -21.17
CA GLU A 328 3.92 -5.40 -22.52
C GLU A 328 4.16 -6.89 -22.45
N THR A 329 4.92 -7.34 -21.45
CA THR A 329 5.32 -8.74 -21.32
C THR A 329 5.35 -9.12 -19.86
N ILE A 330 4.55 -10.12 -19.51
CA ILE A 330 4.67 -10.86 -18.26
C ILE A 330 5.55 -12.06 -18.59
N PRO A 331 6.70 -12.25 -17.93
CA PRO A 331 7.50 -13.43 -18.15
C PRO A 331 6.68 -14.68 -17.80
N GLU A 332 6.66 -15.65 -18.69
CA GLU A 332 6.11 -16.96 -18.36
C GLU A 332 6.83 -17.50 -17.10
N PRO A 333 6.09 -18.10 -16.16
CA PRO A 333 6.73 -18.77 -15.03
C PRO A 333 7.74 -19.76 -15.60
N SER A 334 8.96 -19.73 -15.08
CA SER A 334 9.99 -20.70 -15.45
C SER A 334 9.43 -22.08 -15.15
N ILE A 335 8.95 -22.75 -16.19
CA ILE A 335 8.65 -24.17 -16.10
C ILE A 335 10.02 -24.79 -15.82
N LEU A 336 10.26 -25.14 -14.55
CA LEU A 336 11.34 -26.03 -14.20
C LEU A 336 11.19 -27.25 -15.15
N LYS A 337 12.04 -27.31 -16.17
CA LYS A 337 12.19 -28.50 -16.95
C LYS A 337 12.53 -29.58 -15.93
N ALA A 338 11.54 -30.37 -15.58
CA ALA A 338 11.75 -31.62 -14.90
C ALA A 338 12.78 -32.34 -15.74
N VAL A 339 14.01 -32.38 -15.27
CA VAL A 339 15.07 -33.17 -15.87
C VAL A 339 14.61 -34.60 -15.66
N GLN A 340 14.01 -35.15 -16.70
CA GLN A 340 13.97 -36.58 -16.88
C GLN A 340 15.43 -37.02 -17.06
N ASN A 341 15.97 -37.65 -16.05
CA ASN A 341 17.04 -38.61 -16.12
C ASN A 341 16.75 -39.71 -15.12
#